data_52d7c2f58ddc6bec4449c1fd9dd92d92
#
_entry.id   52d7c2f58ddc6bec4449c1fd9dd92d92
#
_cell.length_a   1.000
_cell.length_b   1.000
_cell.length_c   1.000
_cell.angle_alpha   90.00
_cell.angle_beta   90.00
_cell.angle_gamma   90.00
#
_symmetry.space_group_name_H-M   'P 1'
#
loop_
_entity.id
_entity.type
_entity.pdbx_description
1 polymer ?
#
loop_
_entity_poly.entity_id
_entity_poly.type
_entity_poly.pdbx_seq_one_letter_code
_entity_poly.pdbx_strand_id
1 'polypeptide(L)'
;LKKLKAKRETAEIPVIMASAKGTEYDKVRGLDLGADDYLAKPFGMMEMISRIRAVLRRAGQGEKRKLLHTGNLELNSETYAVSVRGECIQLTLKEYNLLYIFMENPGQVFTRDQLMERIWGMDYTGETRTVDVHVGTLRMKLKECGNHIKTIRGVGYCLED
;
A
#
# COMPACT_ATOMS: atom_id res chain seq x y z
N LEU A 1 11.80 -11.31 21.95
CA LEU A 1 10.40 -10.92 21.90
C LEU A 1 9.96 -10.33 23.25
N LYS A 2 10.04 -11.06 24.38
CA LYS A 2 9.62 -10.58 25.70
C LYS A 2 10.14 -9.16 26.04
N LYS A 3 11.42 -8.88 25.77
CA LYS A 3 12.01 -7.54 26.00
C LYS A 3 11.38 -6.44 25.14
N LEU A 4 10.98 -6.75 23.89
CA LEU A 4 10.30 -5.80 23.01
C LEU A 4 8.89 -5.50 23.52
N LYS A 5 8.13 -6.53 23.85
CA LYS A 5 6.74 -6.39 24.31
C LYS A 5 6.63 -5.83 25.75
N ALA A 6 7.71 -5.90 26.55
CA ALA A 6 7.75 -5.34 27.91
C ALA A 6 8.04 -3.82 27.94
N LYS A 7 8.57 -3.24 26.86
CA LYS A 7 8.87 -1.80 26.78
C LYS A 7 7.68 -1.05 26.18
N ARG A 8 7.20 0.00 26.84
CA ARG A 8 6.07 0.82 26.37
C ARG A 8 6.25 1.37 24.96
N GLU A 9 7.48 1.76 24.60
CA GLU A 9 7.81 2.33 23.30
C GLU A 9 7.73 1.31 22.14
N THR A 10 7.88 0.01 22.43
CA THR A 10 7.93 -1.06 21.43
C THR A 10 6.84 -2.12 21.60
N ALA A 11 5.99 -2.00 22.64
CA ALA A 11 4.92 -2.96 22.90
C ALA A 11 3.92 -3.06 21.76
N GLU A 12 3.58 -1.91 21.17
CA GLU A 12 2.61 -1.78 20.07
C GLU A 12 3.17 -2.16 18.68
N ILE A 13 4.48 -2.37 18.56
CA ILE A 13 5.09 -2.77 17.29
C ILE A 13 4.66 -4.20 16.96
N PRO A 14 4.01 -4.44 15.80
CA PRO A 14 3.66 -5.78 15.36
C PRO A 14 4.91 -6.63 15.11
N VAL A 15 4.90 -7.87 15.55
CA VAL A 15 6.05 -8.77 15.45
C VAL A 15 5.66 -10.09 14.80
N ILE A 16 6.30 -10.45 13.70
CA ILE A 16 6.22 -11.79 13.10
C ILE A 16 7.51 -12.53 13.43
N MET A 17 7.40 -13.70 14.05
CA MET A 17 8.55 -14.56 14.30
C MET A 17 8.82 -15.47 13.10
N ALA A 18 10.02 -15.37 12.50
CA ALA A 18 10.48 -16.28 11.45
C ALA A 18 11.56 -17.21 12.02
N SER A 19 11.30 -18.53 12.07
CA SER A 19 12.19 -19.50 12.73
C SER A 19 12.27 -20.83 11.96
N ALA A 20 13.42 -21.51 12.05
CA ALA A 20 13.57 -22.89 11.57
C ALA A 20 12.82 -23.92 12.45
N LYS A 21 12.38 -23.52 13.66
CA LYS A 21 11.56 -24.36 14.54
C LYS A 21 10.11 -24.32 14.04
N GLY A 22 9.66 -25.42 13.46
CA GLY A 22 8.35 -25.50 12.80
C GLY A 22 7.32 -26.35 13.52
N THR A 23 7.63 -26.86 14.72
CA THR A 23 6.69 -27.69 15.49
C THR A 23 5.48 -26.87 15.96
N GLU A 24 4.34 -27.51 16.15
CA GLU A 24 3.16 -26.85 16.70
C GLU A 24 3.45 -26.18 18.04
N TYR A 25 4.20 -26.87 18.91
CA TYR A 25 4.62 -26.35 20.21
C TYR A 25 5.45 -25.05 20.08
N ASP A 26 6.40 -25.00 19.13
CA ASP A 26 7.22 -23.80 18.92
C ASP A 26 6.37 -22.60 18.44
N LYS A 27 5.37 -22.86 17.57
CA LYS A 27 4.44 -21.84 17.08
C LYS A 27 3.58 -21.29 18.21
N VAL A 28 2.94 -22.17 18.98
CA VAL A 28 2.12 -21.78 20.14
C VAL A 28 2.95 -20.96 21.13
N ARG A 29 4.14 -21.43 21.48
CA ARG A 29 5.04 -20.71 22.39
C ARG A 29 5.46 -19.35 21.84
N GLY A 30 5.68 -19.20 20.53
CA GLY A 30 5.98 -17.93 19.90
C GLY A 30 4.85 -16.92 20.03
N LEU A 31 3.62 -17.37 19.77
CA LEU A 31 2.41 -16.56 19.90
C LEU A 31 2.12 -16.18 21.38
N ASP A 32 2.25 -17.13 22.32
CA ASP A 32 2.09 -16.88 23.77
C ASP A 32 3.09 -15.85 24.30
N LEU A 33 4.27 -15.74 23.67
CA LEU A 33 5.26 -14.73 24.00
C LEU A 33 4.93 -13.33 23.46
N GLY A 34 3.80 -13.18 22.77
CA GLY A 34 3.31 -11.92 22.22
C GLY A 34 3.73 -11.66 20.77
N ALA A 35 4.07 -12.70 19.99
CA ALA A 35 4.16 -12.54 18.54
C ALA A 35 2.76 -12.40 17.93
N ASP A 36 2.63 -11.53 16.94
CA ASP A 36 1.37 -11.32 16.21
C ASP A 36 1.16 -12.39 15.13
N ASP A 37 2.23 -13.03 14.66
CA ASP A 37 2.20 -14.22 13.80
C ASP A 37 3.53 -14.99 13.87
N TYR A 38 3.52 -16.23 13.35
CA TYR A 38 4.68 -17.11 13.33
C TYR A 38 4.85 -17.74 11.94
N LEU A 39 6.08 -17.70 11.41
CA LEU A 39 6.43 -18.20 10.09
C LEU A 39 7.58 -19.22 10.19
N ALA A 40 7.33 -20.48 9.83
CA ALA A 40 8.33 -21.52 9.86
C ALA A 40 9.20 -21.49 8.59
N LYS A 41 10.52 -21.51 8.74
CA LYS A 41 11.46 -21.65 7.61
C LYS A 41 11.55 -23.11 7.15
N PRO A 42 11.62 -23.37 5.84
CA PRO A 42 11.60 -22.44 4.72
C PRO A 42 10.17 -21.94 4.43
N PHE A 43 10.03 -20.68 4.01
CA PHE A 43 8.74 -20.09 3.61
C PHE A 43 8.87 -19.39 2.26
N GLY A 44 7.76 -19.32 1.53
CA GLY A 44 7.66 -18.57 0.29
C GLY A 44 7.52 -17.07 0.51
N MET A 45 8.07 -16.27 -0.41
CA MET A 45 7.94 -14.81 -0.36
C MET A 45 6.47 -14.36 -0.32
N MET A 46 5.60 -15.00 -1.10
CA MET A 46 4.18 -14.67 -1.13
C MET A 46 3.47 -14.95 0.19
N GLU A 47 3.85 -16.02 0.89
CA GLU A 47 3.34 -16.32 2.23
C GLU A 47 3.75 -15.24 3.23
N MET A 48 5.02 -14.86 3.22
CA MET A 48 5.53 -13.79 4.09
C MET A 48 4.78 -12.47 3.86
N ILE A 49 4.61 -12.06 2.60
CA ILE A 49 3.88 -10.83 2.25
C ILE A 49 2.43 -10.89 2.75
N SER A 50 1.75 -12.01 2.55
CA SER A 50 0.37 -12.19 2.99
C SER A 50 0.22 -12.11 4.51
N ARG A 51 1.15 -12.69 5.26
CA ARG A 51 1.18 -12.63 6.73
C ARG A 51 1.48 -11.22 7.24
N ILE A 52 2.44 -10.51 6.64
CA ILE A 52 2.73 -9.10 6.97
C ILE A 52 1.45 -8.26 6.80
N ARG A 53 0.77 -8.38 5.66
CA ARG A 53 -0.49 -7.66 5.41
C ARG A 53 -1.56 -7.99 6.45
N ALA A 54 -1.71 -9.26 6.82
CA ALA A 54 -2.69 -9.70 7.82
C ALA A 54 -2.38 -9.15 9.22
N VAL A 55 -1.10 -9.12 9.60
CA VAL A 55 -0.66 -8.59 10.90
C VAL A 55 -0.85 -7.08 10.96
N LEU A 56 -0.43 -6.33 9.93
CA LEU A 56 -0.60 -4.88 9.87
C LEU A 56 -2.08 -4.47 9.91
N ARG A 57 -2.95 -5.21 9.24
CA ARG A 57 -4.41 -4.99 9.28
C ARG A 57 -4.96 -5.15 10.70
N ARG A 58 -4.51 -6.17 11.45
CA ARG A 58 -4.95 -6.44 12.83
C ARG A 58 -4.40 -5.42 13.83
N ALA A 59 -3.19 -4.91 13.59
CA ALA A 59 -2.52 -3.96 14.47
C ALA A 59 -3.07 -2.53 14.40
N GLY A 60 -4.13 -2.27 13.60
CA GLY A 60 -4.70 -0.93 13.43
C GLY A 60 -3.77 0.06 12.72
N GLN A 61 -2.56 -0.35 12.34
CA GLN A 61 -1.65 0.44 11.49
C GLN A 61 -2.11 0.48 10.03
N GLY A 62 -3.25 -0.07 9.77
CA GLY A 62 -3.92 -0.16 8.48
C GLY A 62 -5.40 0.13 8.58
N GLU A 63 -5.85 1.10 9.39
CA GLU A 63 -7.02 1.87 9.00
C GLU A 63 -6.62 2.82 7.86
N LYS A 64 -6.07 2.22 6.80
CA LYS A 64 -6.18 2.80 5.48
C LYS A 64 -7.68 2.92 5.26
N ARG A 65 -8.16 4.14 5.14
CA ARG A 65 -9.56 4.40 4.87
C ARG A 65 -9.98 3.44 3.77
N LYS A 66 -10.85 2.48 4.08
CA LYS A 66 -11.33 1.48 3.13
C LYS A 66 -11.93 2.14 1.88
N LEU A 67 -12.44 3.33 2.06
CA LEU A 67 -13.04 4.16 1.03
C LEU A 67 -12.37 5.55 1.06
N LEU A 68 -11.70 5.88 -0.01
CA LEU A 68 -11.11 7.20 -0.25
C LEU A 68 -12.03 8.00 -1.17
N HIS A 69 -12.20 9.29 -0.87
CA HIS A 69 -13.04 10.19 -1.64
C HIS A 69 -12.28 11.47 -1.98
N THR A 70 -12.46 11.96 -3.20
CA THR A 70 -12.04 13.29 -3.65
C THR A 70 -13.08 13.79 -4.64
N GLY A 71 -13.90 14.75 -4.23
CA GLY A 71 -15.05 15.17 -5.02
C GLY A 71 -15.97 14.01 -5.37
N ASN A 72 -16.18 13.76 -6.67
CA ASN A 72 -17.01 12.67 -7.18
C ASN A 72 -16.22 11.36 -7.43
N LEU A 73 -14.95 11.32 -7.07
CA LEU A 73 -14.07 10.16 -7.23
C LEU A 73 -14.05 9.35 -5.94
N GLU A 74 -14.32 8.05 -6.05
CA GLU A 74 -14.28 7.11 -4.95
C GLU A 74 -13.34 5.95 -5.28
N LEU A 75 -12.56 5.52 -4.29
CA LEU A 75 -11.68 4.36 -4.38
C LEU A 75 -11.86 3.48 -3.15
N ASN A 76 -12.23 2.22 -3.36
CA ASN A 76 -12.31 1.22 -2.32
C ASN A 76 -11.05 0.37 -2.32
N SER A 77 -10.26 0.46 -1.24
CA SER A 77 -8.99 -0.25 -1.15
C SER A 77 -9.12 -1.73 -0.80
N GLU A 78 -10.29 -2.21 -0.37
CA GLU A 78 -10.53 -3.64 -0.12
C GLU A 78 -10.91 -4.38 -1.41
N THR A 79 -11.80 -3.75 -2.20
CA THR A 79 -12.34 -4.37 -3.42
C THR A 79 -11.56 -3.97 -4.67
N TYR A 80 -10.61 -3.03 -4.57
CA TYR A 80 -9.92 -2.42 -5.70
C TYR A 80 -10.84 -1.70 -6.69
N ALA A 81 -12.06 -1.41 -6.26
CA ALA A 81 -13.04 -0.71 -7.08
C ALA A 81 -12.77 0.80 -7.10
N VAL A 82 -12.92 1.39 -8.27
CA VAL A 82 -12.85 2.84 -8.47
C VAL A 82 -14.12 3.27 -9.17
N SER A 83 -14.74 4.35 -8.71
CA SER A 83 -15.92 4.94 -9.36
C SER A 83 -15.80 6.47 -9.47
N VAL A 84 -16.41 6.99 -10.51
CA VAL A 84 -16.60 8.43 -10.74
C VAL A 84 -18.09 8.67 -10.87
N ARG A 85 -18.68 9.49 -9.99
CA ARG A 85 -20.14 9.71 -9.90
C ARG A 85 -20.94 8.40 -9.80
N GLY A 86 -20.42 7.38 -9.12
CA GLY A 86 -21.04 6.07 -8.99
C GLY A 86 -20.87 5.14 -10.19
N GLU A 87 -20.27 5.59 -11.30
CA GLU A 87 -19.91 4.74 -12.44
C GLU A 87 -18.56 4.07 -12.19
N CYS A 88 -18.51 2.73 -12.25
CA CYS A 88 -17.27 1.98 -12.08
C CYS A 88 -16.30 2.25 -13.24
N ILE A 89 -15.04 2.54 -12.88
CA ILE A 89 -13.95 2.78 -13.82
C ILE A 89 -12.97 1.61 -13.76
N GLN A 90 -12.64 1.04 -14.93
CA GLN A 90 -11.64 -0.01 -15.00
C GLN A 90 -10.24 0.56 -15.14
N LEU A 91 -9.42 0.32 -14.13
CA LEU A 91 -8.01 0.69 -14.10
C LEU A 91 -7.12 -0.55 -14.18
N THR A 92 -5.95 -0.39 -14.79
CA THR A 92 -4.87 -1.36 -14.64
C THR A 92 -4.31 -1.28 -13.22
N LEU A 93 -3.60 -2.31 -12.77
CA LEU A 93 -3.00 -2.32 -11.43
C LEU A 93 -2.06 -1.13 -11.20
N LYS A 94 -1.32 -0.71 -12.22
CA LYS A 94 -0.39 0.44 -12.12
C LYS A 94 -1.15 1.77 -12.02
N GLU A 95 -2.21 1.95 -12.80
CA GLU A 95 -3.09 3.12 -12.72
C GLU A 95 -3.81 3.17 -11.36
N TYR A 96 -4.30 2.03 -10.88
CA TYR A 96 -4.91 1.94 -9.56
C TYR A 96 -3.92 2.33 -8.45
N ASN A 97 -2.70 1.80 -8.47
CA ASN A 97 -1.67 2.11 -7.48
C ASN A 97 -1.27 3.59 -7.50
N LEU A 98 -1.19 4.21 -8.69
CA LEU A 98 -0.97 5.65 -8.82
C LEU A 98 -2.09 6.45 -8.15
N LEU A 99 -3.35 6.13 -8.49
CA LEU A 99 -4.51 6.79 -7.93
C LEU A 99 -4.56 6.62 -6.41
N TYR A 100 -4.32 5.41 -5.93
CA TYR A 100 -4.32 5.10 -4.50
C TYR A 100 -3.30 5.94 -3.73
N ILE A 101 -2.05 6.03 -4.23
CA ILE A 101 -1.00 6.85 -3.60
C ILE A 101 -1.42 8.33 -3.54
N PHE A 102 -2.00 8.84 -4.60
CA PHE A 102 -2.47 10.22 -4.66
C PHE A 102 -3.62 10.48 -3.70
N MET A 103 -4.64 9.62 -3.68
CA MET A 103 -5.83 9.77 -2.83
C MET A 103 -5.52 9.52 -1.34
N GLU A 104 -4.52 8.72 -1.03
CA GLU A 104 -4.06 8.51 0.36
C GLU A 104 -3.30 9.73 0.89
N ASN A 105 -2.74 10.55 0.00
CA ASN A 105 -1.88 11.68 0.34
C ASN A 105 -2.29 12.95 -0.45
N PRO A 106 -3.50 13.47 -0.25
CA PRO A 106 -3.95 14.66 -0.98
C PRO A 106 -3.05 15.86 -0.70
N GLY A 107 -2.74 16.63 -1.74
CA GLY A 107 -1.85 17.79 -1.68
C GLY A 107 -0.35 17.46 -1.63
N GLN A 108 0.03 16.20 -1.39
CA GLN A 108 1.44 15.80 -1.40
C GLN A 108 1.97 15.68 -2.83
N VAL A 109 3.10 16.35 -3.09
CA VAL A 109 3.81 16.24 -4.37
C VAL A 109 4.72 15.02 -4.34
N PHE A 110 4.58 14.15 -5.34
CA PHE A 110 5.47 13.01 -5.58
C PHE A 110 6.32 13.26 -6.82
N THR A 111 7.62 13.05 -6.70
CA THR A 111 8.50 13.09 -7.86
C THR A 111 8.27 11.86 -8.76
N ARG A 112 8.68 11.94 -10.02
CA ARG A 112 8.60 10.80 -10.95
C ARG A 112 9.38 9.60 -10.45
N ASP A 113 10.55 9.84 -9.87
CA ASP A 113 11.40 8.79 -9.30
C ASP A 113 10.72 8.10 -8.11
N GLN A 114 10.13 8.87 -7.20
CA GLN A 114 9.37 8.32 -6.06
C GLN A 114 8.18 7.48 -6.51
N LEU A 115 7.45 7.92 -7.54
CA LEU A 115 6.33 7.15 -8.09
C LEU A 115 6.83 5.89 -8.79
N MET A 116 7.94 5.99 -9.53
CA MET A 116 8.55 4.85 -10.20
C MET A 116 8.97 3.80 -9.17
N GLU A 117 9.72 4.17 -8.16
CA GLU A 117 10.18 3.26 -7.11
C GLU A 117 9.02 2.58 -6.38
N ARG A 118 8.00 3.34 -5.97
CA ARG A 118 6.86 2.82 -5.20
C ARG A 118 5.97 1.86 -5.99
N ILE A 119 5.83 2.06 -7.30
CA ILE A 119 4.85 1.34 -8.13
C ILE A 119 5.51 0.26 -8.99
N TRP A 120 6.73 0.50 -9.48
CA TRP A 120 7.48 -0.47 -10.30
C TRP A 120 8.59 -1.19 -9.55
N GLY A 121 9.05 -0.65 -8.41
CA GLY A 121 10.11 -1.21 -7.57
C GLY A 121 11.49 -0.62 -7.87
N MET A 122 12.42 -0.79 -6.93
CA MET A 122 13.79 -0.25 -7.03
C MET A 122 14.62 -0.87 -8.17
N ASP A 123 14.30 -2.09 -8.57
CA ASP A 123 15.04 -2.82 -9.62
C ASP A 123 14.55 -2.50 -11.05
N TYR A 124 13.56 -1.61 -11.18
CA TYR A 124 13.04 -1.26 -12.49
C TYR A 124 13.96 -0.29 -13.21
N THR A 125 14.55 -0.75 -14.31
CA THR A 125 15.52 0.00 -15.14
C THR A 125 14.87 0.86 -16.24
N GLY A 126 13.53 0.97 -16.25
CA GLY A 126 12.80 1.75 -17.24
C GLY A 126 12.90 3.26 -17.02
N GLU A 127 12.57 4.01 -18.06
CA GLU A 127 12.56 5.47 -18.00
C GLU A 127 11.43 6.00 -17.11
N THR A 128 11.68 7.08 -16.37
CA THR A 128 10.69 7.77 -15.53
C THR A 128 9.51 8.34 -16.32
N ARG A 129 9.66 8.51 -17.64
CA ARG A 129 8.57 8.84 -18.58
C ARG A 129 7.43 7.82 -18.61
N THR A 130 7.67 6.59 -18.16
CA THR A 130 6.62 5.58 -17.96
C THR A 130 5.54 6.08 -17.02
N VAL A 131 5.89 6.84 -15.97
CA VAL A 131 4.94 7.47 -15.05
C VAL A 131 4.04 8.46 -15.79
N ASP A 132 4.62 9.28 -16.66
CA ASP A 132 3.86 10.31 -17.42
C ASP A 132 2.78 9.67 -18.30
N VAL A 133 3.10 8.56 -18.95
CA VAL A 133 2.14 7.80 -19.77
C VAL A 133 0.98 7.27 -18.92
N HIS A 134 1.29 6.65 -17.78
CA HIS A 134 0.25 6.10 -16.90
C HIS A 134 -0.60 7.19 -16.24
N VAL A 135 -0.01 8.32 -15.86
CA VAL A 135 -0.77 9.49 -15.37
C VAL A 135 -1.67 10.05 -16.49
N GLY A 136 -1.19 10.11 -17.72
CA GLY A 136 -1.98 10.54 -18.89
C GLY A 136 -3.21 9.64 -19.10
N THR A 137 -3.01 8.32 -19.15
CA THR A 137 -4.11 7.36 -19.32
C THR A 137 -5.06 7.35 -18.14
N LEU A 138 -4.54 7.47 -16.91
CA LEU A 138 -5.34 7.57 -15.69
C LEU A 138 -6.27 8.80 -15.74
N ARG A 139 -5.74 9.97 -16.08
CA ARG A 139 -6.55 11.21 -16.23
C ARG A 139 -7.69 11.03 -17.22
N MET A 140 -7.42 10.43 -18.38
CA MET A 140 -8.46 10.17 -19.38
C MET A 140 -9.55 9.26 -18.85
N LYS A 141 -9.20 8.18 -18.15
CA LYS A 141 -10.16 7.23 -17.58
C LYS A 141 -11.00 7.85 -16.47
N LEU A 142 -10.42 8.71 -15.66
CA LEU A 142 -11.11 9.42 -14.58
C LEU A 142 -12.01 10.56 -15.09
N LYS A 143 -12.03 10.81 -16.39
CA LYS A 143 -12.85 11.88 -17.01
C LYS A 143 -12.56 13.23 -16.34
N GLU A 144 -13.59 13.93 -15.89
CA GLU A 144 -13.48 15.21 -15.18
C GLU A 144 -12.64 15.14 -13.88
N CYS A 145 -12.72 14.03 -13.15
CA CYS A 145 -11.92 13.84 -11.93
C CYS A 145 -10.42 13.70 -12.21
N GLY A 146 -10.02 13.43 -13.45
CA GLY A 146 -8.62 13.45 -13.86
C GLY A 146 -7.95 14.82 -13.68
N ASN A 147 -8.73 15.91 -13.64
CA ASN A 147 -8.24 17.26 -13.42
C ASN A 147 -7.72 17.50 -11.97
N HIS A 148 -8.12 16.66 -11.02
CA HIS A 148 -7.59 16.70 -9.65
C HIS A 148 -6.11 16.27 -9.61
N ILE A 149 -5.65 15.46 -10.55
CA ILE A 149 -4.23 15.11 -10.64
C ILE A 149 -3.48 16.24 -11.33
N LYS A 150 -2.71 17.02 -10.57
CA LYS A 150 -1.94 18.16 -11.07
C LYS A 150 -0.54 17.77 -11.48
N THR A 151 0.00 18.47 -12.46
CA THR A 151 1.41 18.37 -12.86
C THR A 151 2.19 19.52 -12.25
N ILE A 152 3.18 19.18 -11.43
CA ILE A 152 4.16 20.14 -10.93
C ILE A 152 5.36 20.11 -11.88
N ARG A 153 5.48 21.15 -12.70
CA ARG A 153 6.52 21.22 -13.76
C ARG A 153 7.91 21.01 -13.17
N GLY A 154 8.70 20.15 -13.81
CA GLY A 154 10.06 19.84 -13.39
C GLY A 154 10.17 18.95 -12.14
N VAL A 155 9.05 18.62 -11.45
CA VAL A 155 9.04 17.84 -10.22
C VAL A 155 8.27 16.53 -10.42
N GLY A 156 6.95 16.58 -10.59
CA GLY A 156 6.12 15.38 -10.63
C GLY A 156 4.64 15.68 -10.59
N TYR A 157 3.91 15.00 -9.71
CA TYR A 157 2.46 15.03 -9.64
C TYR A 157 1.94 15.08 -8.22
N CYS A 158 0.76 15.67 -8.03
CA CYS A 158 -0.02 15.63 -6.80
C CYS A 158 -1.51 15.53 -7.12
N LEU A 159 -2.32 15.20 -6.12
CA LEU A 159 -3.78 15.28 -6.19
C LEU A 159 -4.24 16.48 -5.37
N GLU A 160 -5.05 17.33 -5.98
CA GLU A 160 -5.69 18.49 -5.34
C GLU A 160 -7.20 18.40 -5.56
N ASP A 161 -7.98 18.82 -4.57
CA ASP A 161 -9.44 18.94 -4.67
C ASP A 161 -9.87 20.08 -5.59
#